data_4e5f66915b510477a644e70707936080
#
_entry.id   4e5f66915b510477a644e70707936080
#
_cell.length_a   1.000
_cell.length_b   1.000
_cell.length_c   1.000
_cell.angle_alpha   90.00
_cell.angle_beta   90.00
_cell.angle_gamma   90.00
#
_symmetry.space_group_name_H-M   'P 1'
#
loop_
_entity.id
_entity.type
_entity.pdbx_description
1 polymer ?
#
loop_
_entity_poly.entity_id
_entity_poly.type
_entity_poly.pdbx_seq_one_letter_code
_entity_poly.pdbx_strand_id
1 'polypeptide(L)'
;DANDTNIRLVRTYWAEKGQPERDVIISRWNAYHGSTVAGASLGGMAPMHKQGGVLPYIEHIEQPYWFGSDRTMSPDDFGVAMAREFEKKIEQLGAERIAAFVGEPVQGAGGVIIPPATYWPEIQRICNEHGILLVTDEVICGFGRLGEWFGADYYGVRPDLMTFAKAVTSG
;
A
#
# COMPACT_ATOMS: atom_id res chain seq x y z
N ASP A 1 -6.79 12.62 6.35
CA ASP A 1 -6.29 12.76 7.75
C ASP A 1 -5.83 11.42 8.34
N ALA A 2 -6.59 10.31 8.15
CA ALA A 2 -6.22 9.03 8.75
C ALA A 2 -4.85 8.52 8.24
N ASN A 3 -4.60 8.60 6.94
CA ASN A 3 -3.31 8.20 6.37
C ASN A 3 -2.16 9.11 6.80
N ASP A 4 -2.39 10.41 7.00
CA ASP A 4 -1.41 11.33 7.61
C ASP A 4 -1.07 10.89 9.04
N THR A 5 -2.07 10.45 9.78
CA THR A 5 -1.87 9.90 11.13
C THR A 5 -1.08 8.60 11.08
N ASN A 6 -1.39 7.69 10.14
CA ASN A 6 -0.64 6.44 9.98
C ASN A 6 0.84 6.68 9.65
N ILE A 7 1.16 7.63 8.77
CA ILE A 7 2.56 8.01 8.48
C ILE A 7 3.30 8.38 9.78
N ARG A 8 2.67 9.19 10.63
CA ARG A 8 3.25 9.61 11.91
C ARG A 8 3.37 8.45 12.89
N LEU A 9 2.33 7.62 13.01
CA LEU A 9 2.32 6.46 13.92
C LEU A 9 3.40 5.44 13.54
N VAL A 10 3.54 5.12 12.28
CA VAL A 10 4.55 4.20 11.77
C VAL A 10 5.96 4.68 12.11
N ARG A 11 6.26 5.96 11.86
CA ARG A 11 7.57 6.55 12.18
C ARG A 11 7.83 6.59 13.68
N THR A 12 6.82 6.98 14.48
CA THR A 12 6.92 6.98 15.95
C THR A 12 7.16 5.56 16.47
N TYR A 13 6.44 4.57 15.97
CA TYR A 13 6.63 3.17 16.34
C TYR A 13 8.09 2.72 16.18
N TRP A 14 8.70 3.01 15.02
CA TRP A 14 10.08 2.61 14.75
C TRP A 14 11.09 3.41 15.60
N ALA A 15 10.85 4.70 15.84
CA ALA A 15 11.69 5.51 16.74
C ALA A 15 11.66 4.96 18.17
N GLU A 16 10.48 4.60 18.70
CA GLU A 16 10.33 3.97 20.02
C GLU A 16 10.95 2.57 20.09
N LYS A 17 11.05 1.88 18.97
CA LYS A 17 11.79 0.60 18.85
C LYS A 17 13.31 0.78 18.73
N GLY A 18 13.82 2.02 18.77
CA GLY A 18 15.25 2.32 18.62
C GLY A 18 15.76 2.19 17.18
N GLN A 19 14.87 2.27 16.17
CA GLN A 19 15.17 2.18 14.75
C GLN A 19 14.64 3.41 13.99
N PRO A 20 15.03 4.65 14.38
CA PRO A 20 14.50 5.88 13.78
C PRO A 20 14.86 6.04 12.30
N GLU A 21 15.84 5.28 11.79
CA GLU A 21 16.22 5.22 10.39
C GLU A 21 15.16 4.54 9.51
N ARG A 22 14.23 3.78 10.08
CA ARG A 22 13.07 3.23 9.38
C ARG A 22 12.02 4.33 9.19
N ASP A 23 12.19 5.15 8.17
CA ASP A 23 11.36 6.31 7.87
C ASP A 23 10.73 6.29 6.47
N VAL A 24 11.19 5.40 5.59
CA VAL A 24 10.65 5.24 4.23
C VAL A 24 9.34 4.48 4.24
N ILE A 25 8.34 5.01 3.55
CA ILE A 25 7.06 4.35 3.34
C ILE A 25 6.90 4.07 1.84
N ILE A 26 6.54 2.84 1.50
CA ILE A 26 6.34 2.40 0.12
C ILE A 26 4.86 2.27 -0.16
N SER A 27 4.42 2.82 -1.29
CA SER A 27 3.07 2.70 -1.82
C SER A 27 3.11 2.32 -3.30
N ARG A 28 2.01 2.49 -4.02
CA ARG A 28 1.88 2.10 -5.42
C ARG A 28 1.55 3.28 -6.32
N TRP A 29 2.02 3.25 -7.56
CA TRP A 29 1.54 4.16 -8.59
C TRP A 29 0.02 4.03 -8.77
N ASN A 30 -0.64 5.14 -9.11
CA ASN A 30 -2.10 5.28 -9.22
C ASN A 30 -2.89 5.00 -7.93
N ALA A 31 -2.25 4.82 -6.77
CA ALA A 31 -2.94 4.75 -5.48
C ALA A 31 -3.53 6.13 -5.09
N TYR A 32 -4.61 6.11 -4.30
CA TYR A 32 -5.19 7.32 -3.72
C TYR A 32 -5.33 7.15 -2.20
N HIS A 33 -4.64 7.99 -1.45
CA HIS A 33 -4.60 7.93 0.01
C HIS A 33 -5.03 9.23 0.70
N GLY A 34 -5.64 10.13 -0.04
CA GLY A 34 -6.13 11.43 0.45
C GLY A 34 -5.60 12.61 -0.35
N SER A 35 -6.09 13.81 -0.05
CA SER A 35 -5.74 15.04 -0.77
C SER A 35 -4.92 16.04 0.06
N THR A 36 -4.57 15.70 1.30
CA THR A 36 -3.54 16.43 2.06
C THR A 36 -2.20 16.30 1.35
N VAL A 37 -1.23 17.14 1.68
CA VAL A 37 0.13 17.02 1.09
C VAL A 37 0.72 15.63 1.35
N ALA A 38 0.53 15.08 2.55
CA ALA A 38 1.02 13.76 2.88
C ALA A 38 0.22 12.65 2.20
N GLY A 39 -1.10 12.74 2.18
CA GLY A 39 -1.97 11.80 1.48
C GLY A 39 -1.73 11.78 -0.03
N ALA A 40 -1.55 12.96 -0.65
CA ALA A 40 -1.22 13.08 -2.07
C ALA A 40 0.17 12.52 -2.39
N SER A 41 1.14 12.73 -1.48
CA SER A 41 2.49 12.15 -1.62
C SER A 41 2.48 10.64 -1.52
N LEU A 42 1.73 10.09 -0.54
CA LEU A 42 1.56 8.64 -0.35
C LEU A 42 0.82 8.02 -1.54
N GLY A 43 -0.16 8.73 -2.09
CA GLY A 43 -0.80 8.37 -3.35
C GLY A 43 0.18 8.41 -4.51
N GLY A 44 -0.12 7.66 -5.58
CA GLY A 44 0.74 7.54 -6.76
C GLY A 44 0.19 8.24 -8.01
N MET A 45 -0.73 9.17 -7.85
CA MET A 45 -1.34 9.87 -8.98
C MET A 45 -0.47 11.04 -9.45
N ALA A 46 0.14 10.89 -10.63
CA ALA A 46 1.04 11.89 -11.21
C ALA A 46 0.45 13.32 -11.29
N PRO A 47 -0.84 13.54 -11.59
CA PRO A 47 -1.42 14.88 -11.55
C PRO A 47 -1.38 15.53 -10.16
N MET A 48 -1.56 14.74 -9.08
CA MET A 48 -1.50 15.26 -7.70
C MET A 48 -0.05 15.61 -7.31
N HIS A 49 0.91 14.79 -7.71
CA HIS A 49 2.33 15.06 -7.48
C HIS A 49 2.79 16.37 -8.14
N LYS A 50 2.24 16.72 -9.32
CA LYS A 50 2.55 17.98 -10.02
C LYS A 50 2.02 19.23 -9.31
N GLN A 51 1.04 19.09 -8.41
CA GLN A 51 0.42 20.21 -7.70
C GLN A 51 1.20 20.66 -6.46
N GLY A 52 1.90 19.77 -5.80
CA GLY A 52 2.57 20.07 -4.53
C GLY A 52 3.88 19.32 -4.27
N GLY A 53 4.34 18.55 -5.24
CA GLY A 53 5.50 17.67 -5.06
C GLY A 53 5.17 16.43 -4.23
N VAL A 54 6.21 15.67 -3.91
CA VAL A 54 6.14 14.47 -3.07
C VAL A 54 7.02 14.69 -1.84
N LEU A 55 6.53 14.32 -0.69
CA LEU A 55 7.30 14.35 0.56
C LEU A 55 8.50 13.40 0.46
N PRO A 56 9.65 13.77 1.02
CA PRO A 56 10.79 12.87 1.08
C PRO A 56 10.43 11.59 1.85
N TYR A 57 11.11 10.50 1.52
CA TYR A 57 10.92 9.18 2.14
C TYR A 57 9.57 8.53 1.84
N ILE A 58 8.90 8.92 0.75
CA ILE A 58 7.78 8.18 0.17
C ILE A 58 8.20 7.68 -1.20
N GLU A 59 8.13 6.38 -1.37
CA GLU A 59 8.54 5.68 -2.59
C GLU A 59 7.36 4.91 -3.18
N HIS A 60 7.42 4.65 -4.48
CA HIS A 60 6.34 3.96 -5.17
C HIS A 60 6.87 2.77 -5.95
N ILE A 61 6.06 1.72 -6.00
CA ILE A 61 6.24 0.56 -6.89
C ILE A 61 5.08 0.49 -7.89
N GLU A 62 5.20 -0.37 -8.89
CA GLU A 62 4.14 -0.54 -9.89
C GLU A 62 2.86 -1.15 -9.30
N GLN A 63 1.73 -0.77 -9.89
CA GLN A 63 0.42 -1.28 -9.54
C GLN A 63 0.20 -2.70 -10.12
N PRO A 64 -0.50 -3.61 -9.42
CA PRO A 64 -0.71 -4.97 -9.89
C PRO A 64 -1.88 -5.06 -10.90
N TYR A 65 -1.78 -4.35 -12.03
CA TYR A 65 -2.85 -4.24 -13.03
C TYR A 65 -2.67 -5.24 -14.16
N TRP A 66 -3.06 -6.50 -13.93
CA TRP A 66 -2.94 -7.57 -14.93
C TRP A 66 -3.73 -7.30 -16.21
N PHE A 67 -4.93 -6.72 -16.12
CA PHE A 67 -5.76 -6.41 -17.31
C PHE A 67 -5.14 -5.33 -18.21
N GLY A 68 -4.25 -4.50 -17.68
CA GLY A 68 -3.49 -3.49 -18.43
C GLY A 68 -2.13 -3.97 -18.91
N SER A 69 -1.71 -5.19 -18.56
CA SER A 69 -0.45 -5.80 -19.01
C SER A 69 -0.61 -6.44 -20.41
N ASP A 70 0.49 -6.91 -20.96
CA ASP A 70 0.50 -7.71 -22.20
C ASP A 70 -0.11 -9.11 -22.05
N ARG A 71 -0.40 -9.51 -20.79
CA ARG A 71 -0.99 -10.81 -20.41
C ARG A 71 -0.17 -12.02 -20.84
N THR A 72 1.14 -11.86 -20.96
CA THR A 72 2.06 -12.96 -21.26
C THR A 72 2.22 -13.92 -20.08
N MET A 73 1.98 -13.43 -18.85
CA MET A 73 1.94 -14.23 -17.63
C MET A 73 0.52 -14.63 -17.26
N SER A 74 0.38 -15.75 -16.55
CA SER A 74 -0.87 -16.06 -15.87
C SER A 74 -1.19 -14.96 -14.83
N PRO A 75 -2.46 -14.75 -14.44
CA PRO A 75 -2.78 -13.81 -13.36
C PRO A 75 -1.99 -14.09 -12.07
N ASP A 76 -1.85 -15.36 -11.70
CA ASP A 76 -1.18 -15.75 -10.46
C ASP A 76 0.33 -15.47 -10.51
N ASP A 77 0.99 -15.81 -11.61
CA ASP A 77 2.42 -15.49 -11.79
C ASP A 77 2.65 -13.98 -11.83
N PHE A 78 1.77 -13.25 -12.51
CA PHE A 78 1.83 -11.79 -12.55
C PHE A 78 1.66 -11.18 -11.16
N GLY A 79 0.72 -11.69 -10.35
CA GLY A 79 0.52 -11.22 -8.98
C GLY A 79 1.77 -11.35 -8.13
N VAL A 80 2.41 -12.52 -8.18
CA VAL A 80 3.69 -12.76 -7.48
C VAL A 80 4.79 -11.86 -8.02
N ALA A 81 4.93 -11.73 -9.36
CA ALA A 81 5.96 -10.89 -9.97
C ALA A 81 5.82 -9.41 -9.55
N MET A 82 4.58 -8.89 -9.53
CA MET A 82 4.31 -7.51 -9.12
C MET A 82 4.56 -7.28 -7.63
N ALA A 83 4.26 -8.25 -6.78
CA ALA A 83 4.59 -8.16 -5.35
C ALA A 83 6.11 -8.14 -5.13
N ARG A 84 6.87 -8.86 -5.94
CA ARG A 84 8.35 -8.88 -5.88
C ARG A 84 9.02 -7.58 -6.36
N GLU A 85 8.30 -6.68 -7.00
CA GLU A 85 8.81 -5.31 -7.20
C GLU A 85 9.05 -4.61 -5.85
N PHE A 86 8.30 -5.00 -4.81
CA PHE A 86 8.56 -4.54 -3.45
C PHE A 86 9.89 -5.11 -2.90
N GLU A 87 10.20 -6.39 -3.11
CA GLU A 87 11.51 -6.96 -2.72
C GLU A 87 12.67 -6.23 -3.41
N LYS A 88 12.56 -5.96 -4.71
CA LYS A 88 13.57 -5.18 -5.45
C LYS A 88 13.74 -3.77 -4.87
N LYS A 89 12.65 -3.13 -4.45
CA LYS A 89 12.72 -1.82 -3.81
C LYS A 89 13.39 -1.91 -2.44
N ILE A 90 13.13 -2.97 -1.68
CA ILE A 90 13.82 -3.25 -0.41
C ILE A 90 15.33 -3.43 -0.61
N GLU A 91 15.74 -4.20 -1.63
CA GLU A 91 17.15 -4.39 -1.97
C GLU A 91 17.86 -3.07 -2.35
N GLN A 92 17.14 -2.17 -3.03
CA GLN A 92 17.67 -0.86 -3.43
C GLN A 92 17.86 0.12 -2.27
N LEU A 93 16.96 0.10 -1.31
CA LEU A 93 16.89 1.10 -0.23
C LEU A 93 17.53 0.62 1.08
N GLY A 94 17.57 -0.69 1.29
CA GLY A 94 17.89 -1.33 2.56
C GLY A 94 16.63 -1.58 3.39
N ALA A 95 16.44 -2.81 3.86
CA ALA A 95 15.28 -3.18 4.68
C ALA A 95 15.19 -2.37 5.98
N GLU A 96 16.33 -2.00 6.53
CA GLU A 96 16.47 -1.18 7.74
C GLU A 96 15.98 0.26 7.57
N ARG A 97 15.76 0.70 6.33
CA ARG A 97 15.23 2.02 6.01
C ARG A 97 13.70 2.02 5.87
N ILE A 98 13.09 0.86 5.65
CA ILE A 98 11.67 0.80 5.28
C ILE A 98 10.82 0.59 6.52
N ALA A 99 9.91 1.53 6.74
CA ALA A 99 8.99 1.57 7.86
C ALA A 99 7.72 0.77 7.59
N ALA A 100 7.10 0.98 6.43
CA ALA A 100 5.83 0.34 6.09
C ALA A 100 5.63 0.22 4.57
N PHE A 101 4.79 -0.74 4.20
CA PHE A 101 4.09 -0.77 2.93
C PHE A 101 2.63 -0.35 3.14
N VAL A 102 2.12 0.55 2.30
CA VAL A 102 0.74 1.04 2.35
C VAL A 102 0.03 0.75 1.04
N GLY A 103 -1.16 0.17 1.11
CA GLY A 103 -1.92 -0.09 -0.11
C GLY A 103 -3.41 -0.35 0.09
N GLU A 104 -4.19 0.00 -0.93
CA GLU A 104 -5.61 -0.35 -1.02
C GLU A 104 -5.73 -1.83 -1.42
N PRO A 105 -6.59 -2.65 -0.80
CA PRO A 105 -6.82 -4.03 -1.27
C PRO A 105 -7.21 -4.10 -2.75
N VAL A 106 -8.07 -3.18 -3.19
CA VAL A 106 -8.35 -2.85 -4.59
C VAL A 106 -8.15 -1.35 -4.76
N GLN A 107 -7.32 -0.93 -5.71
CA GLN A 107 -7.11 0.51 -5.95
C GLN A 107 -8.37 1.10 -6.61
N GLY A 108 -9.12 1.89 -5.83
CA GLY A 108 -10.40 2.42 -6.29
C GLY A 108 -10.25 3.56 -7.28
N ALA A 109 -9.80 4.71 -6.81
CA ALA A 109 -9.68 5.94 -7.61
C ALA A 109 -8.69 5.82 -8.77
N GLY A 110 -7.69 4.93 -8.66
CA GLY A 110 -6.73 4.65 -9.70
C GLY A 110 -7.29 3.91 -10.93
N GLY A 111 -8.55 3.47 -10.87
CA GLY A 111 -9.21 2.81 -12.00
C GLY A 111 -9.80 1.44 -11.69
N VAL A 112 -10.16 1.17 -10.43
CA VAL A 112 -10.67 -0.12 -9.94
C VAL A 112 -9.69 -1.26 -10.31
N ILE A 113 -8.45 -1.10 -9.87
CA ILE A 113 -7.38 -2.06 -10.14
C ILE A 113 -7.46 -3.19 -9.15
N ILE A 114 -7.95 -4.32 -9.63
CA ILE A 114 -8.10 -5.56 -8.86
C ILE A 114 -6.81 -6.36 -9.03
N PRO A 115 -6.03 -6.56 -7.94
CA PRO A 115 -4.83 -7.36 -8.01
C PRO A 115 -5.17 -8.85 -8.17
N PRO A 116 -4.31 -9.65 -8.83
CA PRO A 116 -4.43 -11.10 -8.78
C PRO A 116 -4.42 -11.64 -7.34
N ALA A 117 -5.04 -12.79 -7.12
CA ALA A 117 -5.22 -13.38 -5.79
C ALA A 117 -3.90 -13.62 -5.04
N THR A 118 -2.81 -13.85 -5.77
CA THR A 118 -1.47 -14.12 -5.21
C THR A 118 -0.72 -12.87 -4.75
N TYR A 119 -1.15 -11.67 -5.16
CA TYR A 119 -0.42 -10.43 -4.87
C TYR A 119 -0.34 -10.13 -3.37
N TRP A 120 -1.46 -10.06 -2.68
CA TRP A 120 -1.50 -9.66 -1.27
C TRP A 120 -0.85 -10.69 -0.32
N PRO A 121 -1.07 -12.00 -0.49
CA PRO A 121 -0.33 -12.99 0.28
C PRO A 121 1.19 -12.87 0.14
N GLU A 122 1.68 -12.56 -1.07
CA GLU A 122 3.12 -12.35 -1.30
C GLU A 122 3.61 -11.04 -0.68
N ILE A 123 2.86 -9.93 -0.75
CA ILE A 123 3.18 -8.69 -0.01
C ILE A 123 3.28 -8.95 1.49
N GLN A 124 2.32 -9.70 2.05
CA GLN A 124 2.36 -10.06 3.48
C GLN A 124 3.60 -10.88 3.83
N ARG A 125 3.95 -11.86 2.98
CA ARG A 125 5.16 -12.67 3.18
C ARG A 125 6.41 -11.78 3.23
N ILE A 126 6.54 -10.88 2.26
CA ILE A 126 7.67 -9.95 2.17
C ILE A 126 7.72 -9.03 3.40
N CYS A 127 6.60 -8.45 3.80
CA CYS A 127 6.52 -7.62 5.01
C CYS A 127 6.99 -8.40 6.25
N ASN A 128 6.52 -9.63 6.43
CA ASN A 128 6.90 -10.47 7.57
C ASN A 128 8.40 -10.82 7.56
N GLU A 129 8.94 -11.17 6.41
CA GLU A 129 10.35 -11.54 6.27
C GLU A 129 11.31 -10.40 6.63
N HIS A 130 10.97 -9.18 6.23
CA HIS A 130 11.80 -7.98 6.47
C HIS A 130 11.39 -7.18 7.70
N GLY A 131 10.38 -7.62 8.44
CA GLY A 131 9.86 -6.91 9.61
C GLY A 131 9.32 -5.52 9.25
N ILE A 132 8.67 -5.36 8.10
CA ILE A 132 8.09 -4.12 7.60
C ILE A 132 6.60 -4.11 7.98
N LEU A 133 6.10 -2.98 8.47
CA LEU A 133 4.68 -2.86 8.81
C LEU A 133 3.81 -2.87 7.55
N LEU A 134 2.71 -3.63 7.60
CA LEU A 134 1.70 -3.65 6.56
C LEU A 134 0.52 -2.74 6.95
N VAL A 135 0.19 -1.79 6.09
CA VAL A 135 -0.96 -0.89 6.27
C VAL A 135 -1.92 -1.08 5.12
N THR A 136 -3.16 -1.47 5.39
CA THR A 136 -4.21 -1.54 4.36
C THR A 136 -5.10 -0.31 4.41
N ASP A 137 -5.29 0.32 3.25
CA ASP A 137 -6.26 1.39 3.06
C ASP A 137 -7.60 0.80 2.61
N GLU A 138 -8.47 0.59 3.57
CA GLU A 138 -9.79 -0.02 3.41
C GLU A 138 -10.91 1.00 3.14
N VAL A 139 -10.56 2.22 2.82
CA VAL A 139 -11.54 3.31 2.61
C VAL A 139 -12.60 2.95 1.58
N ILE A 140 -12.26 2.16 0.56
CA ILE A 140 -13.22 1.67 -0.44
C ILE A 140 -13.62 0.22 -0.19
N CYS A 141 -12.67 -0.65 0.20
CA CYS A 141 -12.88 -2.09 0.27
C CYS A 141 -13.56 -2.55 1.56
N GLY A 142 -13.46 -1.78 2.64
CA GLY A 142 -14.02 -2.14 3.93
C GLY A 142 -15.55 -2.17 3.97
N PHE A 143 -16.06 -2.82 4.99
CA PHE A 143 -17.49 -2.90 5.34
C PHE A 143 -18.34 -3.59 4.27
N GLY A 144 -17.88 -4.74 3.77
CA GLY A 144 -18.66 -5.63 2.93
C GLY A 144 -18.51 -5.45 1.42
N ARG A 145 -17.64 -4.52 0.95
CA ARG A 145 -17.49 -4.23 -0.48
C ARG A 145 -17.09 -5.44 -1.31
N LEU A 146 -16.25 -6.31 -0.76
CA LEU A 146 -15.74 -7.51 -1.42
C LEU A 146 -16.42 -8.81 -0.92
N GLY A 147 -17.46 -8.70 -0.10
CA GLY A 147 -18.16 -9.86 0.48
C GLY A 147 -17.64 -10.26 1.87
N GLU A 148 -16.54 -9.70 2.31
CA GLU A 148 -15.96 -9.83 3.64
C GLU A 148 -16.00 -8.48 4.38
N TRP A 149 -15.76 -8.46 5.71
CA TRP A 149 -15.74 -7.22 6.46
C TRP A 149 -14.70 -6.24 5.92
N PHE A 150 -13.51 -6.73 5.59
CA PHE A 150 -12.42 -5.94 5.04
C PHE A 150 -11.81 -6.63 3.82
N GLY A 151 -11.18 -5.85 2.95
CA GLY A 151 -10.43 -6.38 1.82
C GLY A 151 -9.23 -7.23 2.27
N ALA A 152 -8.66 -6.90 3.43
CA ALA A 152 -7.65 -7.73 4.08
C ALA A 152 -8.14 -9.15 4.36
N ASP A 153 -9.38 -9.30 4.87
CA ASP A 153 -9.99 -10.61 5.10
C ASP A 153 -10.20 -11.38 3.79
N TYR A 154 -10.67 -10.67 2.74
CA TYR A 154 -10.87 -11.26 1.41
C TYR A 154 -9.59 -11.84 0.82
N TYR A 155 -8.46 -11.15 1.00
CA TYR A 155 -7.15 -11.63 0.51
C TYR A 155 -6.37 -12.47 1.53
N GLY A 156 -6.92 -12.72 2.72
CA GLY A 156 -6.31 -13.54 3.75
C GLY A 156 -5.04 -12.95 4.35
N VAL A 157 -4.94 -11.61 4.43
CA VAL A 157 -3.79 -10.90 5.01
C VAL A 157 -4.14 -10.24 6.34
N ARG A 158 -3.13 -9.99 7.16
CA ARG A 158 -3.24 -9.37 8.49
C ARG A 158 -2.39 -8.10 8.54
N PRO A 159 -2.97 -6.93 8.27
CA PRO A 159 -2.25 -5.68 8.39
C PRO A 159 -1.99 -5.31 9.85
N ASP A 160 -0.92 -4.55 10.09
CA ASP A 160 -0.60 -3.96 11.40
C ASP A 160 -1.45 -2.72 11.69
N LEU A 161 -1.80 -1.96 10.63
CA LEU A 161 -2.68 -0.81 10.68
C LEU A 161 -3.68 -0.84 9.53
N MET A 162 -4.83 -0.21 9.76
CA MET A 162 -5.89 -0.14 8.78
C MET A 162 -6.51 1.26 8.76
N THR A 163 -6.73 1.80 7.57
CA THR A 163 -7.46 3.05 7.36
C THR A 163 -8.83 2.74 6.77
N PHE A 164 -9.87 3.34 7.30
CA PHE A 164 -11.22 3.19 6.75
C PHE A 164 -12.03 4.49 6.83
N ALA A 165 -13.03 4.60 5.96
CA ALA A 165 -13.96 5.72 5.86
C ALA A 165 -15.21 5.27 5.10
N LYS A 166 -15.92 6.18 4.47
CA LYS A 166 -17.09 5.93 3.61
C LYS A 166 -18.12 5.01 4.25
N ALA A 167 -18.09 3.71 3.95
CA ALA A 167 -19.10 2.75 4.41
C ALA A 167 -19.23 2.65 5.94
N VAL A 168 -18.20 2.99 6.72
CA VAL A 168 -18.26 3.02 8.20
C VAL A 168 -19.34 3.99 8.72
N THR A 169 -19.65 5.03 7.96
CA THR A 169 -20.64 6.06 8.29
C THR A 169 -21.76 6.17 7.25
N SER A 170 -21.89 5.17 6.37
CA SER A 170 -22.84 5.14 5.24
C SER A 170 -22.52 6.12 4.12
N GLY A 171 -21.27 6.56 3.98
CA GLY A 171 -20.78 7.40 2.89
C GLY A 171 -20.23 8.74 3.31
#